data_190877330bf6ca9d8e7b65eedee259d5
#
_entry.id   190877330bf6ca9d8e7b65eedee259d5
#
_cell.length_a   1.000
_cell.length_b   1.000
_cell.length_c   1.000
_cell.angle_alpha   90.00
_cell.angle_beta   90.00
_cell.angle_gamma   90.00
#
_symmetry.space_group_name_H-M   'P 1'
#
loop_
_entity.id
_entity.type
_entity.pdbx_description
1 polymer ?
#
loop_
_entity_poly.entity_id
_entity_poly.type
_entity_poly.pdbx_seq_one_letter_code
_entity_poly.pdbx_strand_id
1 'polypeptide(L)'
;MTVMNWNEPTNVEGGIFEKIEVSAPVTVTSSIEANEITIHKTGTLIVQGKVNAPFIRVSGILNIEDTLETEQLTIDSDAELIVNGDAITASIHNKGRLQTEGGLRSDKFDSAGVVVARGPINAEHFKSTGSLQLDNDLTAQETEIIVSEVSNIRYLNGGEVHVKAEREMLLFKDEESRLAVREIDGSLVTLENVVAELVRGDNVTIKNNCTIKSVEYTESYDYDESSDVHEFAKIKR
;
A
#
# COMPACT_ATOMS: atom_id res chain seq x y z
N MET A 1 17.66 -21.67 20.25
CA MET A 1 17.59 -20.62 19.19
C MET A 1 18.53 -19.50 19.61
N THR A 2 19.15 -18.84 18.66
CA THR A 2 20.23 -17.87 18.93
C THR A 2 19.70 -16.45 18.70
N VAL A 3 20.00 -15.53 19.63
CA VAL A 3 19.78 -14.09 19.44
C VAL A 3 20.99 -13.52 18.73
N MET A 4 20.75 -12.82 17.64
CA MET A 4 21.81 -12.18 16.83
C MET A 4 21.71 -10.66 16.96
N ASN A 5 22.84 -10.03 17.30
CA ASN A 5 22.99 -8.58 17.37
C ASN A 5 24.09 -8.16 16.38
N TRP A 6 23.70 -7.64 15.23
CA TRP A 6 24.62 -7.22 14.19
C TRP A 6 24.90 -5.72 14.29
N ASN A 7 25.97 -5.39 15.01
CA ASN A 7 26.38 -4.01 15.30
C ASN A 7 27.55 -3.52 14.44
N GLU A 8 28.13 -4.41 13.63
CA GLU A 8 29.24 -4.12 12.73
C GLU A 8 28.92 -4.64 11.32
N PRO A 9 29.46 -3.99 10.26
CA PRO A 9 29.27 -4.46 8.90
C PRO A 9 29.75 -5.90 8.73
N THR A 10 28.90 -6.77 8.20
CA THR A 10 29.23 -8.19 8.04
C THR A 10 28.45 -8.85 6.91
N ASN A 11 29.01 -9.96 6.40
CA ASN A 11 28.32 -10.87 5.51
C ASN A 11 28.20 -12.22 6.23
N VAL A 12 27.00 -12.75 6.29
CA VAL A 12 26.68 -13.98 7.00
C VAL A 12 25.82 -14.90 6.16
N GLU A 13 25.83 -16.18 6.46
CA GLU A 13 24.83 -17.11 5.97
C GLU A 13 23.52 -16.92 6.74
N GLY A 14 22.40 -17.19 6.08
CA GLY A 14 21.10 -17.23 6.73
C GLY A 14 20.96 -18.42 7.67
N GLY A 15 19.78 -18.60 8.19
CA GLY A 15 19.48 -19.69 9.13
C GLY A 15 18.27 -19.39 9.98
N ILE A 16 18.16 -20.15 11.09
CA ILE A 16 17.06 -20.06 12.04
C ILE A 16 17.53 -19.39 13.32
N PHE A 17 16.87 -18.30 13.68
CA PHE A 17 17.22 -17.45 14.81
C PHE A 17 16.02 -17.29 15.75
N GLU A 18 16.26 -16.91 16.98
CA GLU A 18 15.21 -16.50 17.91
C GLU A 18 14.85 -15.03 17.67
N LYS A 19 15.87 -14.17 17.61
CA LYS A 19 15.73 -12.74 17.39
C LYS A 19 16.91 -12.20 16.60
N ILE A 20 16.66 -11.25 15.73
CA ILE A 20 17.67 -10.52 14.96
C ILE A 20 17.51 -9.03 15.22
N GLU A 21 18.57 -8.36 15.65
CA GLU A 21 18.69 -6.93 15.77
C GLU A 21 19.83 -6.42 14.88
N VAL A 22 19.56 -5.42 14.04
CA VAL A 22 20.51 -4.89 13.05
C VAL A 22 20.70 -3.40 13.27
N SER A 23 21.95 -3.00 13.59
CA SER A 23 22.33 -1.60 13.78
C SER A 23 23.45 -1.14 12.82
N ALA A 24 23.95 -2.04 11.97
CA ALA A 24 24.99 -1.79 10.98
C ALA A 24 24.60 -2.42 9.63
N PRO A 25 25.34 -2.15 8.54
CA PRO A 25 25.11 -2.81 7.26
C PRO A 25 25.43 -4.31 7.31
N VAL A 26 24.45 -5.15 6.98
CA VAL A 26 24.57 -6.61 6.99
C VAL A 26 24.00 -7.18 5.70
N THR A 27 24.73 -8.12 5.11
CA THR A 27 24.24 -8.92 3.99
C THR A 27 24.13 -10.38 4.42
N VAL A 28 22.95 -10.95 4.24
CA VAL A 28 22.67 -12.37 4.46
C VAL A 28 22.52 -13.05 3.11
N THR A 29 23.35 -14.06 2.86
CA THR A 29 23.47 -14.70 1.54
C THR A 29 22.46 -15.81 1.27
N SER A 30 21.58 -16.10 2.22
CA SER A 30 20.51 -17.10 2.07
C SER A 30 19.27 -16.70 2.91
N SER A 31 18.29 -17.57 3.04
CA SER A 31 17.03 -17.28 3.73
C SER A 31 17.19 -17.14 5.24
N ILE A 32 16.32 -16.33 5.84
CA ILE A 32 16.19 -16.12 7.27
C ILE A 32 14.84 -16.62 7.76
N GLU A 33 14.86 -17.36 8.89
CA GLU A 33 13.72 -17.63 9.72
C GLU A 33 14.00 -17.12 11.14
N ALA A 34 13.09 -16.30 11.70
CA ALA A 34 13.26 -15.75 13.05
C ALA A 34 11.89 -15.52 13.70
N ASN A 35 11.82 -15.41 15.04
CA ASN A 35 10.59 -15.00 15.70
C ASN A 35 10.38 -13.48 15.64
N GLU A 36 11.48 -12.71 15.60
CA GLU A 36 11.45 -11.26 15.56
C GLU A 36 12.66 -10.71 14.80
N ILE A 37 12.43 -9.71 13.95
CA ILE A 37 13.50 -8.96 13.26
C ILE A 37 13.28 -7.48 13.52
N THR A 38 14.31 -6.81 14.05
CA THR A 38 14.33 -5.37 14.27
C THR A 38 15.49 -4.74 13.54
N ILE A 39 15.21 -3.83 12.62
CA ILE A 39 16.20 -3.01 11.94
C ILE A 39 16.20 -1.62 12.56
N HIS A 40 17.25 -1.25 13.25
CA HIS A 40 17.42 0.07 13.86
C HIS A 40 17.72 1.15 12.81
N LYS A 41 17.61 2.42 13.14
CA LYS A 41 17.77 3.57 12.22
C LYS A 41 19.08 3.57 11.42
N THR A 42 20.16 3.08 12.01
CA THR A 42 21.47 2.98 11.36
C THR A 42 21.70 1.65 10.65
N GLY A 43 20.78 0.70 10.83
CA GLY A 43 20.88 -0.65 10.27
C GLY A 43 20.44 -0.69 8.81
N THR A 44 21.16 -1.51 8.06
CA THR A 44 20.75 -1.94 6.72
C THR A 44 20.87 -3.44 6.66
N LEU A 45 19.78 -4.13 6.37
CA LEU A 45 19.76 -5.57 6.17
C LEU A 45 19.41 -5.90 4.73
N ILE A 46 20.29 -6.61 4.05
CA ILE A 46 20.06 -7.17 2.71
C ILE A 46 19.97 -8.68 2.85
N VAL A 47 18.88 -9.29 2.43
CA VAL A 47 18.68 -10.73 2.45
C VAL A 47 18.52 -11.25 1.04
N GLN A 48 19.47 -12.08 0.58
CA GLN A 48 19.43 -12.65 -0.77
C GLN A 48 18.44 -13.82 -0.94
N GLY A 49 17.80 -14.24 0.14
CA GLY A 49 16.79 -15.29 0.17
C GLY A 49 15.47 -14.80 0.76
N LYS A 50 14.66 -15.75 1.18
CA LYS A 50 13.36 -15.50 1.82
C LYS A 50 13.53 -15.02 3.25
N VAL A 51 12.59 -14.21 3.71
CA VAL A 51 12.44 -13.82 5.10
C VAL A 51 11.12 -14.32 5.64
N ASN A 52 11.18 -15.10 6.71
CA ASN A 52 10.02 -15.55 7.46
C ASN A 52 10.19 -15.18 8.94
N ALA A 53 9.36 -14.27 9.43
CA ALA A 53 9.34 -13.89 10.84
C ALA A 53 7.97 -13.30 11.21
N PRO A 54 7.30 -13.78 12.29
CA PRO A 54 6.02 -13.24 12.73
C PRO A 54 6.04 -11.73 12.96
N PHE A 55 7.14 -11.19 13.48
CA PHE A 55 7.25 -9.78 13.83
C PHE A 55 8.46 -9.13 13.15
N ILE A 56 8.21 -8.12 12.32
CA ILE A 56 9.27 -7.35 11.66
C ILE A 56 9.03 -5.87 11.88
N ARG A 57 10.05 -5.19 12.43
CA ARG A 57 10.09 -3.74 12.56
C ARG A 57 11.28 -3.16 11.82
N VAL A 58 11.00 -2.22 10.94
CA VAL A 58 12.01 -1.54 10.13
C VAL A 58 12.03 -0.06 10.51
N SER A 59 13.15 0.38 11.12
CA SER A 59 13.43 1.80 11.38
C SER A 59 14.61 2.32 10.52
N GLY A 60 15.32 1.40 9.83
CA GLY A 60 16.40 1.64 8.88
C GLY A 60 16.02 1.15 7.49
N ILE A 61 16.87 0.34 6.87
CA ILE A 61 16.66 -0.21 5.53
C ILE A 61 16.62 -1.74 5.57
N LEU A 62 15.58 -2.31 4.98
CA LEU A 62 15.48 -3.76 4.75
C LEU A 62 15.24 -4.03 3.26
N ASN A 63 16.13 -4.79 2.64
CA ASN A 63 16.01 -5.24 1.27
C ASN A 63 15.96 -6.77 1.22
N ILE A 64 14.90 -7.33 0.62
CA ILE A 64 14.66 -8.76 0.49
C ILE A 64 14.59 -9.08 -1.01
N GLU A 65 15.54 -9.90 -1.48
CA GLU A 65 15.61 -10.27 -2.90
C GLU A 65 14.60 -11.34 -3.32
N ASP A 66 13.99 -12.03 -2.37
CA ASP A 66 12.97 -13.07 -2.58
C ASP A 66 11.69 -12.71 -1.81
N THR A 67 10.98 -13.66 -1.26
CA THR A 67 9.67 -13.55 -0.62
C THR A 67 9.77 -13.10 0.83
N LEU A 68 8.81 -12.29 1.26
CA LEU A 68 8.58 -11.92 2.66
C LEU A 68 7.30 -12.59 3.18
N GLU A 69 7.42 -13.32 4.30
CA GLU A 69 6.29 -13.84 5.06
C GLU A 69 6.36 -13.32 6.51
N THR A 70 5.30 -12.64 6.97
CA THR A 70 5.25 -12.08 8.33
C THR A 70 3.80 -11.93 8.81
N GLU A 71 3.57 -11.92 10.11
CA GLU A 71 2.25 -11.60 10.67
C GLU A 71 2.09 -10.10 10.83
N GLN A 72 3.11 -9.42 11.38
CA GLN A 72 3.08 -7.99 11.65
C GLN A 72 4.31 -7.29 11.09
N LEU A 73 4.07 -6.36 10.19
CA LEU A 73 5.09 -5.53 9.57
C LEU A 73 4.89 -4.07 9.98
N THR A 74 5.89 -3.50 10.63
CA THR A 74 5.93 -2.07 10.95
C THR A 74 7.10 -1.41 10.25
N ILE A 75 6.83 -0.36 9.48
CA ILE A 75 7.83 0.47 8.81
C ILE A 75 7.71 1.88 9.41
N ASP A 76 8.73 2.27 10.18
CA ASP A 76 8.75 3.57 10.85
C ASP A 76 8.99 4.72 9.84
N SER A 77 8.77 5.96 10.24
CA SER A 77 9.07 7.14 9.43
C SER A 77 10.58 7.16 9.06
N ASP A 78 10.88 7.58 7.83
CA ASP A 78 12.23 7.58 7.23
C ASP A 78 12.84 6.19 6.98
N ALA A 79 12.13 5.10 7.29
CA ALA A 79 12.56 3.75 7.01
C ALA A 79 12.16 3.30 5.60
N GLU A 80 12.89 2.33 5.06
CA GLU A 80 12.64 1.76 3.73
C GLU A 80 12.61 0.24 3.78
N LEU A 81 11.56 -0.34 3.18
CA LEU A 81 11.46 -1.76 2.89
C LEU A 81 11.31 -1.97 1.39
N ILE A 82 12.16 -2.81 0.83
CA ILE A 82 12.10 -3.27 -0.57
C ILE A 82 11.96 -4.78 -0.58
N VAL A 83 10.95 -5.29 -1.27
CA VAL A 83 10.72 -6.73 -1.48
C VAL A 83 10.65 -7.00 -2.98
N ASN A 84 11.62 -7.75 -3.51
CA ASN A 84 11.66 -8.07 -4.94
C ASN A 84 10.74 -9.25 -5.31
N GLY A 85 10.43 -10.14 -4.38
CA GLY A 85 9.43 -11.19 -4.54
C GLY A 85 8.07 -10.81 -4.00
N ASP A 86 7.27 -11.83 -3.69
CA ASP A 86 5.95 -11.63 -3.08
C ASP A 86 6.05 -11.31 -1.59
N ALA A 87 5.13 -10.48 -1.08
CA ALA A 87 4.99 -10.18 0.34
C ALA A 87 3.64 -10.68 0.86
N ILE A 88 3.67 -11.51 1.90
CA ILE A 88 2.49 -12.05 2.57
C ILE A 88 2.54 -11.65 4.04
N THR A 89 1.49 -10.99 4.50
CA THR A 89 1.43 -10.50 5.89
C THR A 89 -0.02 -10.45 6.38
N ALA A 90 -0.25 -10.60 7.68
CA ALA A 90 -1.56 -10.34 8.23
C ALA A 90 -1.80 -8.84 8.43
N SER A 91 -0.78 -8.08 8.86
CA SER A 91 -0.94 -6.65 9.12
C SER A 91 0.29 -5.85 8.71
N ILE A 92 0.05 -4.75 7.98
CA ILE A 92 1.06 -3.74 7.63
C ILE A 92 0.71 -2.42 8.27
N HIS A 93 1.70 -1.81 8.92
CA HIS A 93 1.66 -0.42 9.36
C HIS A 93 2.86 0.32 8.78
N ASN A 94 2.64 1.10 7.72
CA ASN A 94 3.68 1.81 6.99
C ASN A 94 3.62 3.32 7.25
N LYS A 95 4.70 3.87 7.78
CA LYS A 95 4.92 5.33 7.89
C LYS A 95 6.11 5.81 7.06
N GLY A 96 6.91 4.87 6.53
CA GLY A 96 8.08 5.12 5.71
C GLY A 96 7.81 4.85 4.23
N ARG A 97 8.71 4.13 3.60
CA ARG A 97 8.62 3.71 2.20
C ARG A 97 8.54 2.19 2.10
N LEU A 98 7.49 1.71 1.47
CA LEU A 98 7.32 0.31 1.09
C LEU A 98 7.37 0.19 -0.43
N GLN A 99 8.27 -0.65 -0.94
CA GLN A 99 8.34 -0.99 -2.37
C GLN A 99 8.23 -2.49 -2.55
N THR A 100 7.36 -2.94 -3.48
CA THR A 100 7.23 -4.35 -3.86
C THR A 100 7.27 -4.51 -5.37
N GLU A 101 8.05 -5.48 -5.85
CA GLU A 101 8.08 -5.85 -7.27
C GLU A 101 7.08 -6.98 -7.57
N GLY A 102 6.93 -7.93 -6.62
CA GLY A 102 5.95 -9.00 -6.66
C GLY A 102 4.58 -8.61 -6.10
N GLY A 103 3.70 -9.58 -5.95
CA GLY A 103 2.38 -9.41 -5.34
C GLY A 103 2.47 -9.14 -3.83
N LEU A 104 1.55 -8.32 -3.31
CA LEU A 104 1.41 -8.09 -1.89
C LEU A 104 0.02 -8.55 -1.43
N ARG A 105 0.00 -9.39 -0.40
CA ARG A 105 -1.23 -9.83 0.26
C ARG A 105 -1.20 -9.48 1.74
N SER A 106 -2.29 -8.86 2.23
CA SER A 106 -2.44 -8.50 3.63
C SER A 106 -3.91 -8.57 4.04
N ASP A 107 -4.20 -8.96 5.30
CA ASP A 107 -5.56 -8.81 5.80
C ASP A 107 -5.81 -7.33 6.12
N LYS A 108 -4.86 -6.66 6.79
CA LYS A 108 -4.97 -5.24 7.13
C LYS A 108 -3.77 -4.45 6.63
N PHE A 109 -4.03 -3.47 5.77
CA PHE A 109 -3.02 -2.56 5.23
C PHE A 109 -3.32 -1.12 5.67
N ASP A 110 -2.44 -0.53 6.46
CA ASP A 110 -2.53 0.86 6.92
C ASP A 110 -1.24 1.61 6.56
N SER A 111 -1.33 2.64 5.73
CA SER A 111 -0.19 3.41 5.26
C SER A 111 -0.40 4.92 5.39
N ALA A 112 0.51 5.58 6.09
CA ALA A 112 0.67 7.03 6.09
C ALA A 112 1.96 7.47 5.35
N GLY A 113 2.70 6.52 4.81
CA GLY A 113 3.94 6.75 4.07
C GLY A 113 3.76 6.58 2.56
N VAL A 114 4.85 6.23 1.89
CA VAL A 114 4.89 5.99 0.44
C VAL A 114 4.77 4.51 0.16
N VAL A 115 3.90 4.15 -0.78
CA VAL A 115 3.75 2.78 -1.29
C VAL A 115 4.01 2.78 -2.80
N VAL A 116 4.96 1.97 -3.23
CA VAL A 116 5.25 1.71 -4.65
C VAL A 116 5.09 0.22 -4.90
N ALA A 117 4.10 -0.18 -5.70
CA ALA A 117 3.88 -1.58 -6.01
C ALA A 117 3.77 -1.80 -7.53
N ARG A 118 4.59 -2.74 -8.03
CA ARG A 118 4.52 -3.18 -9.43
C ARG A 118 3.64 -4.40 -9.60
N GLY A 119 3.60 -5.28 -8.61
CA GLY A 119 2.66 -6.38 -8.55
C GLY A 119 1.29 -5.97 -7.99
N PRO A 120 0.30 -6.88 -8.03
CA PRO A 120 -1.03 -6.61 -7.48
C PRO A 120 -1.01 -6.55 -5.95
N ILE A 121 -1.87 -5.70 -5.37
CA ILE A 121 -2.14 -5.66 -3.94
C ILE A 121 -3.52 -6.27 -3.67
N ASN A 122 -3.57 -7.24 -2.75
CA ASN A 122 -4.81 -7.84 -2.27
C ASN A 122 -4.91 -7.65 -0.76
N ALA A 123 -6.01 -7.04 -0.29
CA ALA A 123 -6.25 -6.83 1.14
C ALA A 123 -7.71 -7.14 1.52
N GLU A 124 -7.98 -7.36 2.80
CA GLU A 124 -9.36 -7.28 3.30
C GLU A 124 -9.70 -5.80 3.57
N HIS A 125 -8.83 -5.11 4.30
CA HIS A 125 -8.97 -3.69 4.61
C HIS A 125 -7.72 -2.94 4.15
N PHE A 126 -7.91 -1.99 3.23
CA PHE A 126 -6.84 -1.12 2.73
C PHE A 126 -7.12 0.32 3.13
N LYS A 127 -6.19 0.91 3.89
CA LYS A 127 -6.24 2.32 4.25
C LYS A 127 -4.94 3.02 3.88
N SER A 128 -5.05 4.19 3.23
CA SER A 128 -3.90 5.04 2.93
C SER A 128 -4.21 6.51 3.14
N THR A 129 -3.27 7.20 3.79
CA THR A 129 -3.24 8.66 3.92
C THR A 129 -1.96 9.26 3.31
N GLY A 130 -1.11 8.41 2.72
CA GLY A 130 0.14 8.78 2.08
C GLY A 130 0.08 8.66 0.56
N SER A 131 1.24 8.66 -0.07
CA SER A 131 1.39 8.56 -1.52
C SER A 131 1.32 7.11 -2.03
N LEU A 132 0.57 6.91 -3.11
CA LEU A 132 0.40 5.61 -3.76
C LEU A 132 0.87 5.67 -5.22
N GLN A 133 1.74 4.74 -5.60
CA GLN A 133 2.15 4.49 -6.98
C GLN A 133 1.98 3.01 -7.29
N LEU A 134 0.80 2.64 -7.81
CA LEU A 134 0.42 1.26 -8.03
C LEU A 134 0.28 0.99 -9.53
N ASP A 135 1.22 0.23 -10.08
CA ASP A 135 1.28 -0.09 -11.52
C ASP A 135 0.30 -1.23 -11.90
N ASN A 136 -0.31 -1.89 -10.91
CA ASN A 136 -1.21 -3.02 -11.09
C ASN A 136 -2.49 -2.85 -10.26
N ASP A 137 -3.25 -3.93 -10.07
CA ASP A 137 -4.54 -3.94 -9.40
C ASP A 137 -4.38 -3.76 -7.88
N LEU A 138 -5.19 -2.90 -7.29
CA LEU A 138 -5.52 -2.92 -5.88
C LEU A 138 -6.91 -3.52 -5.72
N THR A 139 -6.99 -4.64 -5.01
CA THR A 139 -8.26 -5.30 -4.69
C THR A 139 -8.41 -5.41 -3.18
N ALA A 140 -9.52 -4.86 -2.63
CA ALA A 140 -9.81 -4.97 -1.20
C ALA A 140 -11.33 -5.02 -0.94
N GLN A 141 -11.73 -5.65 0.18
CA GLN A 141 -13.16 -5.62 0.60
C GLN A 141 -13.57 -4.19 0.97
N GLU A 142 -12.72 -3.50 1.72
CA GLU A 142 -12.89 -2.12 2.12
C GLU A 142 -11.64 -1.31 1.78
N THR A 143 -11.83 -0.22 1.04
CA THR A 143 -10.76 0.71 0.69
C THR A 143 -11.08 2.11 1.20
N GLU A 144 -10.21 2.68 2.01
CA GLU A 144 -10.25 4.09 2.42
C GLU A 144 -8.95 4.78 1.98
N ILE A 145 -9.05 5.75 1.06
CA ILE A 145 -7.93 6.59 0.63
C ILE A 145 -8.23 8.03 0.98
N ILE A 146 -7.36 8.66 1.77
CA ILE A 146 -7.37 10.09 2.04
C ILE A 146 -6.28 10.72 1.19
N VAL A 147 -6.67 11.46 0.18
CA VAL A 147 -5.76 12.04 -0.80
C VAL A 147 -5.07 13.25 -0.18
N SER A 148 -3.79 13.13 0.10
CA SER A 148 -2.91 14.20 0.60
C SER A 148 -1.80 14.56 -0.38
N GLU A 149 -1.46 13.65 -1.29
CA GLU A 149 -0.43 13.79 -2.30
C GLU A 149 -0.89 13.19 -3.64
N VAL A 150 -0.12 13.46 -4.70
CA VAL A 150 -0.38 12.83 -6.01
C VAL A 150 -0.23 11.32 -5.88
N SER A 151 -1.31 10.63 -6.17
CA SER A 151 -1.37 9.16 -6.13
C SER A 151 -1.91 8.61 -7.45
N ASN A 152 -1.34 7.49 -7.88
CA ASN A 152 -1.75 6.81 -9.10
C ASN A 152 -2.04 5.34 -8.80
N ILE A 153 -3.21 4.88 -9.24
CA ILE A 153 -3.63 3.47 -9.16
C ILE A 153 -4.12 3.06 -10.55
N ARG A 154 -3.68 1.93 -11.05
CA ARG A 154 -4.14 1.49 -12.37
C ARG A 154 -5.57 0.98 -12.31
N TYR A 155 -5.85 0.01 -11.45
CA TYR A 155 -7.19 -0.55 -11.25
C TYR A 155 -7.48 -0.67 -9.76
N LEU A 156 -8.65 -0.18 -9.34
CA LEU A 156 -9.12 -0.24 -7.96
C LEU A 156 -10.43 -1.04 -7.91
N ASN A 157 -10.38 -2.21 -7.30
CA ASN A 157 -11.49 -3.14 -7.23
C ASN A 157 -11.86 -3.44 -5.78
N GLY A 158 -13.17 -3.57 -5.49
CA GLY A 158 -13.55 -3.98 -4.15
C GLY A 158 -15.04 -3.96 -3.84
N GLY A 159 -15.36 -4.20 -2.57
CA GLY A 159 -16.71 -4.06 -2.05
C GLY A 159 -17.06 -2.59 -1.82
N GLU A 160 -16.37 -1.95 -0.88
CA GLU A 160 -16.56 -0.55 -0.53
C GLU A 160 -15.30 0.26 -0.87
N VAL A 161 -15.48 1.31 -1.68
CA VAL A 161 -14.41 2.22 -2.10
C VAL A 161 -14.74 3.63 -1.65
N HIS A 162 -13.97 4.16 -0.72
CA HIS A 162 -14.09 5.51 -0.19
C HIS A 162 -12.82 6.31 -0.44
N VAL A 163 -12.90 7.30 -1.32
CA VAL A 163 -11.81 8.26 -1.56
C VAL A 163 -12.25 9.63 -1.07
N LYS A 164 -11.46 10.25 -0.20
CA LYS A 164 -11.73 11.55 0.42
C LYS A 164 -10.54 12.49 0.21
N ALA A 165 -10.82 13.78 0.05
CA ALA A 165 -9.78 14.79 0.14
C ALA A 165 -9.37 15.04 1.60
N GLU A 166 -8.10 15.36 1.85
CA GLU A 166 -7.68 15.80 3.17
C GLU A 166 -8.31 17.17 3.49
N ARG A 167 -8.83 17.36 4.72
CA ARG A 167 -9.59 18.56 5.09
C ARG A 167 -8.80 19.86 5.00
N GLU A 168 -7.49 19.82 5.23
CA GLU A 168 -6.62 20.98 5.13
C GLU A 168 -6.46 21.46 3.68
N MET A 169 -6.51 20.56 2.71
CA MET A 169 -6.46 20.89 1.28
C MET A 169 -7.70 21.61 0.78
N LEU A 170 -8.84 21.45 1.42
CA LEU A 170 -10.08 22.16 1.05
C LEU A 170 -9.99 23.67 1.29
N LEU A 171 -9.06 24.14 2.15
CA LEU A 171 -8.82 25.55 2.43
C LEU A 171 -7.78 26.18 1.49
N PHE A 172 -6.87 25.38 0.97
CA PHE A 172 -5.85 25.78 -0.01
C PHE A 172 -6.10 24.92 -1.25
N LYS A 173 -6.69 25.48 -2.29
CA LYS A 173 -6.90 24.77 -3.56
C LYS A 173 -5.55 24.33 -4.17
N ASP A 174 -5.00 23.27 -3.62
CA ASP A 174 -3.86 22.58 -4.21
C ASP A 174 -4.40 21.65 -5.29
N GLU A 175 -4.51 22.16 -6.51
CA GLU A 175 -5.05 21.43 -7.66
C GLU A 175 -4.17 20.23 -8.05
N GLU A 176 -2.98 20.11 -7.45
CA GLU A 176 -2.00 19.08 -7.79
C GLU A 176 -2.25 17.75 -7.04
N SER A 177 -2.81 17.77 -5.85
CA SER A 177 -2.99 16.55 -5.05
C SER A 177 -4.29 15.85 -5.41
N ARG A 178 -4.23 14.91 -6.34
CA ARG A 178 -5.37 14.11 -6.81
C ARG A 178 -5.01 12.63 -6.85
N LEU A 179 -6.03 11.80 -6.68
CA LEU A 179 -5.92 10.38 -7.01
C LEU A 179 -6.28 10.18 -8.48
N ALA A 180 -5.32 9.74 -9.28
CA ALA A 180 -5.56 9.30 -10.64
C ALA A 180 -5.77 7.78 -10.67
N VAL A 181 -6.92 7.33 -11.20
CA VAL A 181 -7.24 5.90 -11.33
C VAL A 181 -7.75 5.65 -12.74
N ARG A 182 -7.30 4.60 -13.39
CA ARG A 182 -7.85 4.28 -14.70
C ARG A 182 -9.27 3.72 -14.59
N GLU A 183 -9.47 2.69 -13.77
CA GLU A 183 -10.79 2.09 -13.56
C GLU A 183 -11.03 1.81 -12.09
N ILE A 184 -12.25 2.10 -11.63
CA ILE A 184 -12.75 1.77 -10.29
C ILE A 184 -13.97 0.86 -10.45
N ASP A 185 -13.99 -0.28 -9.78
CA ASP A 185 -15.13 -1.20 -9.73
C ASP A 185 -15.43 -1.60 -8.27
N GLY A 186 -16.62 -1.28 -7.79
CA GLY A 186 -17.02 -1.58 -6.41
C GLY A 186 -18.54 -1.62 -6.23
N SER A 187 -19.01 -2.27 -5.16
CA SER A 187 -20.45 -2.26 -4.86
C SER A 187 -20.91 -0.89 -4.33
N LEU A 188 -20.15 -0.31 -3.42
CA LEU A 188 -20.35 1.04 -2.90
C LEU A 188 -19.15 1.91 -3.20
N VAL A 189 -19.32 2.92 -4.05
CA VAL A 189 -18.23 3.80 -4.49
C VAL A 189 -18.55 5.23 -4.10
N THR A 190 -17.68 5.86 -3.30
CA THR A 190 -17.75 7.27 -2.92
C THR A 190 -16.43 7.95 -3.23
N LEU A 191 -16.43 8.94 -4.12
CA LEU A 191 -15.23 9.57 -4.63
C LEU A 191 -15.22 11.07 -4.41
N GLU A 192 -14.11 11.59 -3.94
CA GLU A 192 -13.78 13.01 -3.81
C GLU A 192 -12.33 13.22 -4.26
N ASN A 193 -12.08 14.24 -5.06
CA ASN A 193 -10.74 14.61 -5.55
C ASN A 193 -10.09 13.51 -6.43
N VAL A 194 -10.86 12.91 -7.33
CA VAL A 194 -10.46 11.77 -8.18
C VAL A 194 -10.52 12.14 -9.66
N VAL A 195 -9.52 11.68 -10.40
CA VAL A 195 -9.56 11.62 -11.87
C VAL A 195 -9.65 10.17 -12.30
N ALA A 196 -10.70 9.78 -13.04
CA ALA A 196 -10.88 8.42 -13.51
C ALA A 196 -11.40 8.32 -14.95
N GLU A 197 -10.98 7.27 -15.69
CA GLU A 197 -11.54 6.97 -17.00
C GLU A 197 -12.92 6.28 -16.87
N LEU A 198 -13.03 5.34 -15.94
CA LEU A 198 -14.25 4.56 -15.75
C LEU A 198 -14.49 4.27 -14.26
N VAL A 199 -15.72 4.51 -13.83
CA VAL A 199 -16.21 4.13 -12.49
C VAL A 199 -17.41 3.23 -12.65
N ARG A 200 -17.35 2.03 -12.07
CA ARG A 200 -18.47 1.08 -12.01
C ARG A 200 -18.89 0.84 -10.57
N GLY A 201 -20.19 0.74 -10.33
CA GLY A 201 -20.68 0.39 -9.00
C GLY A 201 -22.18 0.07 -8.96
N ASP A 202 -22.60 -0.55 -7.86
CA ASP A 202 -24.04 -0.66 -7.62
C ASP A 202 -24.58 0.69 -7.16
N ASN A 203 -23.91 1.29 -6.18
CA ASN A 203 -24.22 2.63 -5.68
C ASN A 203 -22.99 3.53 -5.84
N VAL A 204 -23.09 4.56 -6.67
CA VAL A 204 -21.99 5.47 -6.98
C VAL A 204 -22.34 6.88 -6.54
N THR A 205 -21.50 7.47 -5.69
CA THR A 205 -21.60 8.86 -5.23
C THR A 205 -20.34 9.62 -5.60
N ILE A 206 -20.43 10.58 -6.48
CA ILE A 206 -19.35 11.46 -6.88
C ILE A 206 -19.51 12.78 -6.13
N LYS A 207 -18.58 13.05 -5.22
CA LYS A 207 -18.50 14.31 -4.48
C LYS A 207 -17.71 15.35 -5.28
N ASN A 208 -17.30 16.41 -4.61
CA ASN A 208 -16.60 17.53 -5.21
C ASN A 208 -15.23 17.17 -5.82
N ASN A 209 -14.83 17.98 -6.79
CA ASN A 209 -13.50 18.00 -7.42
C ASN A 209 -13.11 16.68 -8.11
N CYS A 210 -14.06 15.97 -8.69
CA CYS A 210 -13.80 14.80 -9.53
C CYS A 210 -13.85 15.15 -11.02
N THR A 211 -13.03 14.46 -11.82
CA THR A 211 -13.08 14.48 -13.29
C THR A 211 -13.18 13.04 -13.77
N ILE A 212 -14.37 12.63 -14.25
CA ILE A 212 -14.66 11.24 -14.58
C ILE A 212 -15.20 11.16 -16.00
N LYS A 213 -14.59 10.31 -16.82
CA LYS A 213 -15.00 10.17 -18.21
C LYS A 213 -16.31 9.39 -18.32
N SER A 214 -16.47 8.27 -17.61
CA SER A 214 -17.68 7.46 -17.67
C SER A 214 -18.02 6.83 -16.32
N VAL A 215 -19.33 6.84 -15.98
CA VAL A 215 -19.89 6.16 -14.80
C VAL A 215 -20.92 5.13 -15.24
N GLU A 216 -20.77 3.89 -14.81
CA GLU A 216 -21.72 2.80 -14.99
C GLU A 216 -22.26 2.34 -13.64
N TYR A 217 -23.58 2.35 -13.43
CA TYR A 217 -24.19 1.97 -12.14
C TYR A 217 -25.41 1.06 -12.32
N THR A 218 -25.71 0.26 -11.28
CA THR A 218 -26.86 -0.66 -11.31
C THR A 218 -28.03 -0.17 -10.46
N GLU A 219 -27.79 0.42 -9.30
CA GLU A 219 -28.83 0.84 -8.35
C GLU A 219 -29.00 2.35 -8.31
N SER A 220 -28.04 3.08 -7.77
CA SER A 220 -28.10 4.53 -7.59
C SER A 220 -26.84 5.26 -8.05
N TYR A 221 -27.04 6.47 -8.55
CA TYR A 221 -25.99 7.39 -8.93
C TYR A 221 -26.34 8.80 -8.45
N ASP A 222 -25.41 9.44 -7.78
CA ASP A 222 -25.51 10.83 -7.32
C ASP A 222 -24.16 11.54 -7.55
N TYR A 223 -24.18 12.81 -7.93
CA TYR A 223 -22.97 13.58 -8.15
C TYR A 223 -23.12 15.04 -7.76
N ASP A 224 -22.03 15.65 -7.31
CA ASP A 224 -21.91 17.07 -6.99
C ASP A 224 -21.65 17.89 -8.27
N GLU A 225 -22.36 19.01 -8.45
CA GLU A 225 -22.25 19.89 -9.62
C GLU A 225 -20.85 20.52 -9.81
N SER A 226 -20.00 20.50 -8.77
CA SER A 226 -18.61 20.95 -8.86
C SER A 226 -17.67 19.91 -9.51
N SER A 227 -18.17 18.73 -9.81
CA SER A 227 -17.45 17.66 -10.49
C SER A 227 -17.82 17.57 -11.96
N ASP A 228 -16.85 17.19 -12.79
CA ASP A 228 -17.04 17.01 -14.24
C ASP A 228 -17.20 15.51 -14.55
N VAL A 229 -18.41 15.09 -14.89
CA VAL A 229 -18.73 13.73 -15.32
C VAL A 229 -19.27 13.77 -16.74
N HIS A 230 -18.49 13.23 -17.68
CA HIS A 230 -18.83 13.36 -19.12
C HIS A 230 -19.98 12.45 -19.52
N GLU A 231 -19.99 11.20 -19.04
CA GLU A 231 -21.02 10.21 -19.39
C GLU A 231 -21.44 9.40 -18.16
N PHE A 232 -22.70 9.06 -18.08
CA PHE A 232 -23.19 8.11 -17.08
C PHE A 232 -24.32 7.25 -17.63
N ALA A 233 -24.39 5.99 -17.22
CA ALA A 233 -25.39 5.06 -17.67
C ALA A 233 -25.81 4.07 -16.57
N LYS A 234 -27.11 3.83 -16.46
CA LYS A 234 -27.63 2.71 -15.68
C LYS A 234 -27.50 1.43 -16.49
N ILE A 235 -26.77 0.47 -15.97
CA ILE A 235 -26.54 -0.83 -16.61
C ILE A 235 -27.26 -1.95 -15.86
N LYS A 236 -27.31 -3.14 -16.44
CA LYS A 236 -27.74 -4.38 -15.77
C LYS A 236 -26.51 -5.26 -15.65
N ARG A 237 -26.11 -5.61 -14.44
CA ARG A 237 -25.12 -6.65 -14.18
C ARG A 237 -25.76 -8.03 -14.12
#